data_53a0fe482d278fee673e5c82e1b49b0e
#
_entry.id   53a0fe482d278fee673e5c82e1b49b0e
#
_cell.length_a   1.000
_cell.length_b   1.000
_cell.length_c   1.000
_cell.angle_alpha   90.00
_cell.angle_beta   90.00
_cell.angle_gamma   90.00
#
_symmetry.space_group_name_H-M   'P 1'
#
loop_
_entity.id
_entity.type
_entity.pdbx_description
1 polymer ?
#
loop_
_entity_poly.entity_id
_entity_poly.type
_entity_poly.pdbx_seq_one_letter_code
_entity_poly.pdbx_strand_id
1 'polypeptide(L)' 'MYQRLRDLREDHDKTQKDIASMLNISQTTYSRYESGALDIPSATIIRLARFYHVSTDYLFG' A
#
# COMPACT_ATOMS: atom_id res chain seq x y z
N MET A 1 -0.57 8.26 -8.56
CA MET A 1 -0.94 8.27 -7.15
C MET A 1 -1.92 7.15 -6.87
N TYR A 2 -1.70 6.39 -5.84
CA TYR A 2 -2.57 5.25 -5.48
C TYR A 2 -3.53 5.69 -4.36
N GLN A 3 -4.54 6.48 -4.72
CA GLN A 3 -5.48 7.04 -3.76
C GLN A 3 -6.23 5.97 -2.96
N ARG A 4 -6.62 4.88 -3.61
CA ARG A 4 -7.34 3.79 -2.92
C ARG A 4 -6.48 3.09 -1.89
N LEU A 5 -5.19 2.98 -2.14
CA LEU A 5 -4.24 2.40 -1.19
C LEU A 5 -4.20 3.24 0.09
N ARG A 6 -4.12 4.55 -0.05
CA ARG A 6 -4.17 5.48 1.07
C ARG A 6 -5.49 5.40 1.81
N ASP A 7 -6.61 5.39 1.07
CA ASP A 7 -7.95 5.34 1.66
C ASP A 7 -8.13 4.07 2.48
N LEU A 8 -7.71 2.91 1.95
CA LEU A 8 -7.78 1.64 2.68
C LEU A 8 -6.94 1.67 3.94
N ARG A 9 -5.74 2.23 3.86
CA ARG A 9 -4.85 2.34 5.02
C ARG A 9 -5.50 3.18 6.11
N GLU A 10 -6.07 4.31 5.76
CA GLU A 10 -6.73 5.21 6.71
C GLU A 10 -7.99 4.58 7.28
N ASP A 11 -8.77 3.88 6.46
CA ASP A 11 -9.98 3.18 6.91
C ASP A 11 -9.66 2.08 7.92
N HIS A 12 -8.48 1.49 7.86
CA HIS A 12 -8.02 0.46 8.80
C HIS A 12 -7.24 1.06 9.98
N ASP A 13 -7.25 2.38 10.14
CA ASP A 13 -6.54 3.09 11.21
C ASP A 13 -5.05 2.73 11.26
N LYS A 14 -4.43 2.57 10.10
CA LYS A 14 -3.00 2.25 9.99
C LYS A 14 -2.22 3.47 9.52
N THR A 15 -1.01 3.64 10.08
CA THR A 15 -0.07 4.65 9.61
C THR A 15 0.77 4.08 8.46
N GLN A 16 1.44 4.96 7.73
CA GLN A 16 2.42 4.52 6.73
C GLN A 16 3.50 3.65 7.35
N LYS A 17 3.92 3.98 8.57
CA LYS A 17 4.92 3.20 9.31
C LYS A 17 4.42 1.79 9.60
N ASP A 18 3.14 1.65 9.97
CA ASP A 18 2.54 0.34 10.25
C ASP A 18 2.60 -0.56 9.02
N ILE A 19 2.21 -0.03 7.87
CA ILE A 19 2.20 -0.80 6.62
C ILE A 19 3.63 -1.09 6.17
N ALA A 20 4.53 -0.12 6.28
CA ALA A 20 5.94 -0.34 5.94
C ALA A 20 6.55 -1.47 6.78
N SER A 21 6.25 -1.51 8.07
CA SER A 21 6.70 -2.60 8.94
C SER A 21 6.14 -3.94 8.51
N MET A 22 4.86 -3.99 8.18
CA MET A 22 4.21 -5.21 7.70
C MET A 22 4.87 -5.72 6.41
N LEU A 23 5.25 -4.81 5.52
CA LEU A 23 5.90 -5.14 4.25
C LEU A 23 7.42 -5.32 4.39
N ASN A 24 7.96 -5.04 5.57
CA ASN A 24 9.40 -5.15 5.84
C ASN A 24 10.23 -4.21 4.96
N ILE A 25 9.73 -2.99 4.79
CA ILE A 25 10.40 -1.91 4.03
C ILE A 25 10.44 -0.64 4.88
N SER A 26 11.18 0.35 4.42
CA SER A 26 11.24 1.64 5.12
C SER A 26 9.96 2.44 4.89
N GLN A 27 9.64 3.31 5.84
CA GLN A 27 8.49 4.20 5.70
C GLN A 27 8.65 5.13 4.49
N THR A 28 9.86 5.58 4.20
CA THR A 28 10.14 6.42 3.04
C THR A 28 9.79 5.69 1.73
N THR A 29 10.17 4.42 1.61
CA THR A 29 9.85 3.61 0.44
C THR A 29 8.34 3.46 0.30
N TYR A 30 7.65 3.14 1.39
CA TYR A 30 6.20 2.98 1.35
C TYR A 30 5.51 4.29 0.97
N SER A 31 5.96 5.42 1.52
CA SER A 31 5.41 6.73 1.19
C SER A 31 5.51 7.02 -0.31
N ARG A 32 6.62 6.63 -0.93
CA ARG A 32 6.81 6.79 -2.37
C ARG A 32 5.87 5.89 -3.17
N TYR A 33 5.52 4.72 -2.65
CA TYR A 33 4.52 3.86 -3.28
C TYR A 33 3.16 4.56 -3.30
N GLU A 34 2.72 5.12 -2.18
CA GLU A 34 1.42 5.80 -2.13
C GLU A 34 1.37 7.03 -3.02
N SER A 35 2.45 7.80 -3.10
CA SER A 35 2.50 9.01 -3.90
C SER A 35 2.64 8.75 -5.40
N GLY A 36 3.02 7.52 -5.77
CA GLY A 36 3.29 7.17 -7.17
C GLY A 36 4.69 7.50 -7.62
N ALA A 37 5.55 7.98 -6.73
CA ALA A 37 6.94 8.30 -7.07
C ALA A 37 7.77 7.05 -7.37
N LEU A 38 7.30 5.89 -6.88
CA LEU A 38 8.00 4.62 -7.06
C LEU A 38 6.96 3.54 -7.39
N ASP A 39 7.25 2.74 -8.41
CA ASP A 39 6.35 1.64 -8.80
C ASP A 39 6.34 0.56 -7.72
N ILE A 40 5.15 0.01 -7.46
CA ILE A 40 5.00 -1.05 -6.47
C ILE A 40 5.25 -2.40 -7.14
N PRO A 41 6.18 -3.21 -6.62
CA PRO A 41 6.39 -4.55 -7.17
C PRO A 41 5.13 -5.40 -7.09
N SER A 42 4.94 -6.28 -8.08
CA SER A 42 3.75 -7.13 -8.16
C SER A 42 3.54 -7.96 -6.88
N ALA A 43 4.60 -8.53 -6.33
CA ALA A 43 4.51 -9.29 -5.08
C ALA A 43 3.99 -8.45 -3.92
N THR A 44 4.41 -7.19 -3.85
CA THR A 44 3.95 -6.26 -2.81
C THR A 44 2.48 -5.89 -3.01
N ILE A 45 2.06 -5.66 -4.26
CA ILE A 45 0.65 -5.40 -4.58
C ILE A 45 -0.23 -6.56 -4.13
N ILE A 46 0.20 -7.79 -4.41
CA ILE A 46 -0.55 -8.99 -4.00
C ILE A 46 -0.67 -9.06 -2.47
N ARG A 47 0.41 -8.77 -1.75
CA ARG A 47 0.39 -8.78 -0.29
C ARG A 47 -0.58 -7.72 0.26
N LEU A 48 -0.58 -6.53 -0.30
CA LEU A 48 -1.49 -5.46 0.11
C LEU A 48 -2.94 -5.83 -0.19
N ALA A 49 -3.22 -6.39 -1.36
CA ALA A 49 -4.56 -6.81 -1.73
C ALA A 49 -5.09 -7.88 -0.76
N ARG A 50 -4.25 -8.85 -0.39
CA ARG A 50 -4.62 -9.89 0.59
C ARG A 50 -4.84 -9.30 1.97
N PHE A 51 -4.00 -8.37 2.38
CA PHE A 51 -4.12 -7.74 3.68
C PHE A 51 -5.45 -6.99 3.81
N TYR A 52 -5.84 -6.25 2.76
CA TYR A 52 -7.07 -5.46 2.76
C TYR A 52 -8.30 -6.23 2.27
N HIS A 53 -8.13 -7.49 1.85
CA HIS A 53 -9.22 -8.31 1.31
C HIS A 53 -9.89 -7.67 0.10
N VAL A 54 -9.10 -7.14 -0.81
CA VAL A 54 -9.57 -6.54 -2.07
C VAL A 54 -8.81 -7.14 -3.24
N SER A 55 -9.31 -6.90 -4.46
CA SER A 55 -8.60 -7.33 -5.66
C SER A 55 -7.42 -6.41 -5.95
N THR A 56 -6.43 -6.88 -6.69
CA THR A 56 -5.32 -6.04 -7.15
C THR A 56 -5.83 -4.94 -8.08
N ASP A 57 -6.85 -5.22 -8.89
CA ASP A 57 -7.46 -4.22 -9.77
C ASP A 57 -8.04 -3.05 -8.97
N TYR A 58 -8.63 -3.33 -7.82
CA TYR A 58 -9.17 -2.29 -6.94
C TYR A 58 -8.08 -1.32 -6.51
N LEU A 59 -6.89 -1.83 -6.19
CA LEU A 59 -5.78 -0.99 -5.73
C LEU A 59 -5.28 -0.04 -6.82
N PHE A 60 -5.35 -0.45 -8.07
CA PHE A 60 -4.94 0.39 -9.18
C PHE A 60 -6.00 1.41 -9.59
N GLY A 61 -7.21 1.20 -9.15
CA GLY A 61 -8.32 2.07 -9.50
C GLY A 61 -8.89 1.79 -10.86
#